data_569cce4623d53e97ee5fed6ddc1f3824
#
_entry.id   569cce4623d53e97ee5fed6ddc1f3824
#
_cell.length_a   1.000
_cell.length_b   1.000
_cell.length_c   1.000
_cell.angle_alpha   90.00
_cell.angle_beta   90.00
_cell.angle_gamma   90.00
#
_symmetry.space_group_name_H-M   'P 1'
#
loop_
_entity.id
_entity.type
_entity.pdbx_description
1 polymer ?
#
loop_
_entity_poly.entity_id
_entity_poly.type
_entity_poly.pdbx_seq_one_letter_code
_entity_poly.pdbx_strand_id
1 'polypeptide(L)'
;MTDIVIVNGARTAMGGFQGSLATVTAPELGAVTIKEAIARAGLQTTDVEEVIMGCVLPAGLKQGPARQAMRQAGLPDSTGAVTINKLCGSGMKAVMQAADAIKAGSAQVIVAGGMESMTNAPYLLPKARGGYRMGHGEVKDHMFFDGLEDAETGRLMGSFAQDMANTRNYTREQMDEFAIRSLKRAQTAITEGYFADEIVPVTVSGRKGDVIVDKDEQPFNANIEKIPTLRPAFAKDGTITAANASSISDGASALVLASAELAAQKGLKPLAKIVAYASNSQHPSEFTIAPVGAIQKVLNKTGWDAQEVDLWEINEAFAMVTMCPIDDFKLDAEKVNINGGACALGHPVGSTGSRIILTLIHALKRTGGKKGIAALCIGGGEATAVAIEIL
;
A
#
# COMPACT_ATOMS: atom_id res chain seq x y z
N MET A 1 -20.24 11.25 -17.88
CA MET A 1 -19.27 11.38 -16.77
C MET A 1 -17.88 11.18 -17.35
N THR A 2 -16.91 12.00 -16.97
CA THR A 2 -15.52 11.89 -17.43
C THR A 2 -14.88 10.60 -16.94
N ASP A 3 -14.37 9.79 -17.86
CA ASP A 3 -13.61 8.59 -17.52
C ASP A 3 -12.22 8.99 -16.99
N ILE A 4 -11.81 8.37 -15.91
CA ILE A 4 -10.50 8.61 -15.28
C ILE A 4 -9.57 7.46 -15.61
N VAL A 5 -8.39 7.81 -16.10
CA VAL A 5 -7.37 6.84 -16.49
C VAL A 5 -6.12 6.98 -15.63
N ILE A 6 -5.47 5.85 -15.37
CA ILE A 6 -4.13 5.77 -14.84
C ILE A 6 -3.18 5.72 -16.03
N VAL A 7 -2.43 6.79 -16.21
CA VAL A 7 -1.53 6.93 -17.36
C VAL A 7 -0.30 6.04 -17.18
N ASN A 8 0.34 6.15 -16.01
CA ASN A 8 1.47 5.30 -15.63
C ASN A 8 1.72 5.38 -14.12
N GLY A 9 2.72 4.67 -13.63
CA GLY A 9 3.11 4.70 -12.25
C GLY A 9 4.52 4.14 -12.00
N ALA A 10 4.98 4.31 -10.77
CA ALA A 10 6.22 3.73 -10.30
C ALA A 10 6.15 3.44 -8.81
N ARG A 11 6.91 2.46 -8.33
CA ARG A 11 7.14 2.20 -6.91
C ARG A 11 8.63 2.00 -6.63
N THR A 12 9.06 2.25 -5.43
CA THR A 12 10.35 1.76 -4.98
C THR A 12 10.28 0.25 -4.74
N ALA A 13 11.42 -0.42 -4.69
CA ALA A 13 11.53 -1.67 -3.97
C ALA A 13 11.10 -1.44 -2.50
N MET A 14 10.58 -2.47 -1.83
CA MET A 14 10.23 -2.40 -0.41
C MET A 14 11.43 -2.84 0.44
N GLY A 15 11.87 -1.94 1.34
CA GLY A 15 12.87 -2.21 2.36
C GLY A 15 12.25 -2.82 3.60
N GLY A 16 12.98 -3.70 4.28
CA GLY A 16 12.60 -4.20 5.59
C GLY A 16 12.87 -3.18 6.70
N PHE A 17 12.36 -3.48 7.90
CA PHE A 17 12.62 -2.65 9.07
C PHE A 17 14.13 -2.55 9.36
N GLN A 18 14.64 -1.32 9.42
CA GLN A 18 16.07 -1.02 9.53
C GLN A 18 16.94 -1.69 8.45
N GLY A 19 16.35 -1.94 7.28
CA GLY A 19 16.96 -2.61 6.14
C GLY A 19 17.58 -1.66 5.11
N SER A 20 17.49 -2.07 3.84
CA SER A 20 18.17 -1.42 2.71
C SER A 20 17.78 0.04 2.49
N LEU A 21 16.60 0.48 2.90
CA LEU A 21 16.10 1.85 2.77
C LEU A 21 16.16 2.66 4.08
N ALA A 22 16.79 2.14 5.15
CA ALA A 22 16.74 2.71 6.49
C ALA A 22 17.22 4.18 6.59
N THR A 23 18.08 4.64 5.71
CA THR A 23 18.62 6.01 5.73
C THR A 23 17.85 6.97 4.83
N VAL A 24 16.81 6.51 4.14
CA VAL A 24 16.01 7.31 3.20
C VAL A 24 14.69 7.69 3.85
N THR A 25 14.37 8.97 3.84
CA THR A 25 13.12 9.48 4.41
C THR A 25 11.92 9.20 3.50
N ALA A 26 10.72 9.17 4.07
CA ALA A 26 9.50 8.97 3.28
C ALA A 26 9.34 10.00 2.14
N PRO A 27 9.59 11.33 2.33
CA PRO A 27 9.56 12.29 1.23
C PRO A 27 10.58 12.02 0.12
N GLU A 28 11.79 11.54 0.44
CA GLU A 28 12.78 11.17 -0.56
C GLU A 28 12.35 9.97 -1.39
N LEU A 29 11.78 8.92 -0.75
CA LEU A 29 11.19 7.78 -1.44
C LEU A 29 10.02 8.22 -2.34
N GLY A 30 9.15 9.09 -1.82
CA GLY A 30 8.05 9.68 -2.57
C GLY A 30 8.53 10.48 -3.80
N ALA A 31 9.60 11.25 -3.65
CA ALA A 31 10.16 12.04 -4.75
C ALA A 31 10.64 11.17 -5.91
N VAL A 32 11.32 10.06 -5.61
CA VAL A 32 11.77 9.09 -6.63
C VAL A 32 10.59 8.54 -7.42
N THR A 33 9.53 8.12 -6.73
CA THR A 33 8.36 7.53 -7.40
C THR A 33 7.54 8.55 -8.19
N ILE A 34 7.36 9.77 -7.68
CA ILE A 34 6.67 10.86 -8.38
C ILE A 34 7.40 11.20 -9.68
N LYS A 35 8.71 11.42 -9.59
CA LYS A 35 9.55 11.76 -10.75
C LYS A 35 9.46 10.69 -11.84
N GLU A 36 9.62 9.45 -11.45
CA GLU A 36 9.60 8.31 -12.38
C GLU A 36 8.20 8.10 -12.98
N ALA A 37 7.14 8.19 -12.17
CA ALA A 37 5.77 8.04 -12.66
C ALA A 37 5.42 9.08 -13.74
N ILE A 38 5.84 10.34 -13.55
CA ILE A 38 5.67 11.41 -14.54
C ILE A 38 6.47 11.12 -15.82
N ALA A 39 7.72 10.70 -15.68
CA ALA A 39 8.58 10.35 -16.82
C ALA A 39 7.99 9.19 -17.63
N ARG A 40 7.54 8.12 -16.97
CA ARG A 40 6.89 6.96 -17.62
C ARG A 40 5.55 7.33 -18.27
N ALA A 41 4.85 8.32 -17.72
CA ALA A 41 3.63 8.84 -18.31
C ALA A 41 3.87 9.68 -19.58
N GLY A 42 5.13 10.01 -19.89
CA GLY A 42 5.47 10.90 -21.03
C GLY A 42 5.07 12.36 -20.81
N LEU A 43 4.93 12.77 -19.55
CA LEU A 43 4.55 14.12 -19.17
C LEU A 43 5.75 14.93 -18.69
N GLN A 44 5.59 16.26 -18.73
CA GLN A 44 6.52 17.19 -18.08
C GLN A 44 6.04 17.45 -16.64
N THR A 45 6.96 17.81 -15.75
CA THR A 45 6.62 18.18 -14.38
C THR A 45 5.63 19.35 -14.30
N THR A 46 5.64 20.24 -15.29
CA THR A 46 4.73 21.38 -15.44
C THR A 46 3.31 21.00 -15.86
N ASP A 47 3.08 19.76 -16.33
CA ASP A 47 1.74 19.27 -16.65
C ASP A 47 0.95 18.86 -15.39
N VAL A 48 1.61 18.66 -14.27
CA VAL A 48 1.01 18.17 -13.02
C VAL A 48 0.51 19.35 -12.19
N GLU A 49 -0.78 19.38 -11.92
CA GLU A 49 -1.42 20.46 -11.16
C GLU A 49 -1.43 20.21 -9.65
N GLU A 50 -1.51 18.93 -9.24
CA GLU A 50 -1.55 18.54 -7.82
C GLU A 50 -0.86 17.20 -7.57
N VAL A 51 -0.31 17.06 -6.35
CA VAL A 51 0.27 15.81 -5.82
C VAL A 51 -0.45 15.44 -4.52
N ILE A 52 -1.03 14.24 -4.46
CA ILE A 52 -1.72 13.71 -3.27
C ILE A 52 -0.96 12.47 -2.78
N MET A 53 -0.27 12.58 -1.64
CA MET A 53 0.51 11.47 -1.09
C MET A 53 0.02 11.05 0.29
N GLY A 54 -0.23 9.75 0.45
CA GLY A 54 -0.42 9.12 1.75
C GLY A 54 0.87 9.10 2.55
N CYS A 55 0.78 9.42 3.84
CA CYS A 55 1.86 9.26 4.82
C CYS A 55 1.22 9.13 6.20
N VAL A 56 1.43 8.00 6.86
CA VAL A 56 0.78 7.68 8.14
C VAL A 56 1.61 8.13 9.32
N LEU A 57 2.93 8.09 9.19
CA LEU A 57 3.90 8.36 10.25
C LEU A 57 4.71 9.63 9.96
N PRO A 58 4.06 10.82 9.93
CA PRO A 58 4.71 12.06 9.50
C PRO A 58 5.52 12.76 10.61
N ALA A 59 5.52 12.28 11.85
CA ALA A 59 6.28 12.91 12.91
C ALA A 59 7.78 12.95 12.58
N GLY A 60 8.42 14.10 12.81
CA GLY A 60 9.84 14.30 12.49
C GLY A 60 10.13 14.65 11.02
N LEU A 61 9.18 14.52 10.10
CA LEU A 61 9.37 14.79 8.66
C LEU A 61 9.25 16.29 8.30
N LYS A 62 9.12 17.18 9.27
CA LYS A 62 8.88 18.63 9.06
C LYS A 62 7.53 18.91 8.39
N GLN A 63 7.40 20.11 7.77
CA GLN A 63 6.14 20.56 7.16
C GLN A 63 5.86 19.85 5.84
N GLY A 64 4.62 19.38 5.65
CA GLY A 64 4.07 18.96 4.39
C GLY A 64 4.87 17.89 3.66
N PRO A 65 4.95 16.64 4.15
CA PRO A 65 5.75 15.58 3.52
C PRO A 65 5.48 15.43 2.01
N ALA A 66 4.22 15.48 1.55
CA ALA A 66 3.90 15.43 0.12
C ALA A 66 4.47 16.63 -0.65
N ARG A 67 4.45 17.83 -0.05
CA ARG A 67 5.04 19.03 -0.65
C ARG A 67 6.55 18.90 -0.80
N GLN A 68 7.21 18.30 0.19
CA GLN A 68 8.65 18.01 0.12
C GLN A 68 8.95 17.02 -1.01
N ALA A 69 8.22 15.91 -1.08
CA ALA A 69 8.37 14.89 -2.12
C ALA A 69 8.16 15.49 -3.52
N MET A 70 7.10 16.27 -3.71
CA MET A 70 6.81 16.96 -4.96
C MET A 70 7.97 17.87 -5.41
N ARG A 71 8.48 18.72 -4.51
CA ARG A 71 9.58 19.63 -4.84
C ARG A 71 10.88 18.91 -5.13
N GLN A 72 11.21 17.87 -4.37
CA GLN A 72 12.39 17.03 -4.59
C GLN A 72 12.28 16.25 -5.91
N ALA A 73 11.07 15.91 -6.37
CA ALA A 73 10.82 15.34 -7.69
C ALA A 73 11.02 16.35 -8.85
N GLY A 74 11.22 17.63 -8.55
CA GLY A 74 11.46 18.68 -9.54
C GLY A 74 10.21 19.31 -10.14
N LEU A 75 9.04 19.19 -9.48
CA LEU A 75 7.84 19.89 -9.90
C LEU A 75 7.92 21.38 -9.54
N PRO A 76 7.23 22.26 -10.30
CA PRO A 76 7.27 23.69 -10.04
C PRO A 76 6.57 24.07 -8.73
N ASP A 77 6.92 25.22 -8.17
CA ASP A 77 6.33 25.72 -6.94
C ASP A 77 4.81 26.02 -7.04
N SER A 78 4.31 26.18 -8.27
CA SER A 78 2.88 26.36 -8.58
C SER A 78 2.06 25.08 -8.43
N THR A 79 2.68 23.89 -8.45
CA THR A 79 1.97 22.63 -8.25
C THR A 79 1.48 22.53 -6.80
N GLY A 80 0.21 22.21 -6.59
CA GLY A 80 -0.36 21.93 -5.28
C GLY A 80 0.17 20.62 -4.69
N ALA A 81 0.15 20.48 -3.36
CA ALA A 81 0.46 19.19 -2.74
C ALA A 81 -0.28 19.01 -1.42
N VAL A 82 -0.83 17.82 -1.19
CA VAL A 82 -1.49 17.47 0.06
C VAL A 82 -1.00 16.12 0.59
N THR A 83 -0.75 16.06 1.90
CA THR A 83 -0.47 14.80 2.62
C THR A 83 -1.75 14.32 3.26
N ILE A 84 -2.12 13.07 3.03
CA ILE A 84 -3.31 12.48 3.65
C ILE A 84 -2.94 11.29 4.53
N ASN A 85 -3.74 11.07 5.56
CA ASN A 85 -3.64 9.90 6.43
C ASN A 85 -5.02 9.22 6.51
N LYS A 86 -5.09 8.00 6.01
CA LYS A 86 -6.17 7.03 6.18
C LYS A 86 -5.55 5.68 6.55
N LEU A 87 -4.55 5.70 7.42
CA LEU A 87 -3.79 4.50 7.81
C LEU A 87 -3.37 3.67 6.58
N CYS A 88 -3.51 2.35 6.63
CA CYS A 88 -3.14 1.43 5.54
C CYS A 88 -3.75 1.81 4.18
N GLY A 89 -4.91 2.49 4.18
CA GLY A 89 -5.63 2.92 2.97
C GLY A 89 -5.16 4.24 2.35
N SER A 90 -4.17 4.93 2.93
CA SER A 90 -3.79 6.29 2.50
C SER A 90 -3.45 6.38 1.02
N GLY A 91 -2.61 5.49 0.51
CA GLY A 91 -2.22 5.49 -0.90
C GLY A 91 -3.39 5.25 -1.86
N MET A 92 -4.29 4.31 -1.53
CA MET A 92 -5.49 4.08 -2.36
C MET A 92 -6.48 5.24 -2.24
N LYS A 93 -6.63 5.83 -1.04
CA LYS A 93 -7.50 7.00 -0.84
C LYS A 93 -6.97 8.22 -1.60
N ALA A 94 -5.66 8.39 -1.72
CA ALA A 94 -5.06 9.41 -2.57
C ALA A 94 -5.50 9.25 -4.03
N VAL A 95 -5.47 8.02 -4.57
CA VAL A 95 -5.93 7.71 -5.92
C VAL A 95 -7.44 8.00 -6.08
N MET A 96 -8.26 7.61 -5.10
CA MET A 96 -9.70 7.90 -5.11
C MET A 96 -10.00 9.40 -5.11
N GLN A 97 -9.29 10.19 -4.26
CA GLN A 97 -9.45 11.65 -4.20
C GLN A 97 -8.98 12.33 -5.48
N ALA A 98 -7.88 11.87 -6.08
CA ALA A 98 -7.43 12.37 -7.38
C ALA A 98 -8.48 12.13 -8.46
N ALA A 99 -9.08 10.94 -8.50
CA ALA A 99 -10.16 10.64 -9.43
C ALA A 99 -11.40 11.52 -9.19
N ASP A 100 -11.76 11.79 -7.93
CA ASP A 100 -12.86 12.71 -7.58
C ASP A 100 -12.53 14.16 -8.01
N ALA A 101 -11.31 14.65 -7.75
CA ALA A 101 -10.89 16.00 -8.11
C ALA A 101 -10.88 16.23 -9.62
N ILE A 102 -10.40 15.24 -10.40
CA ILE A 102 -10.43 15.32 -11.88
C ILE A 102 -11.88 15.29 -12.40
N LYS A 103 -12.75 14.43 -11.85
CA LYS A 103 -14.18 14.40 -12.21
C LYS A 103 -14.90 15.70 -11.89
N ALA A 104 -14.52 16.36 -10.79
CA ALA A 104 -15.06 17.66 -10.38
C ALA A 104 -14.50 18.83 -11.19
N GLY A 105 -13.48 18.62 -12.02
CA GLY A 105 -12.82 19.66 -12.79
C GLY A 105 -11.87 20.55 -11.99
N SER A 106 -11.47 20.12 -10.79
CA SER A 106 -10.54 20.88 -9.93
C SER A 106 -9.09 20.82 -10.43
N ALA A 107 -8.73 19.76 -11.14
CA ALA A 107 -7.44 19.56 -11.78
C ALA A 107 -7.62 18.57 -12.95
N GLN A 108 -6.67 18.56 -13.88
CA GLN A 108 -6.69 17.68 -15.06
C GLN A 108 -5.67 16.55 -14.97
N VAL A 109 -4.51 16.80 -14.34
CA VAL A 109 -3.45 15.82 -14.12
C VAL A 109 -3.03 15.85 -12.66
N ILE A 110 -3.18 14.73 -12.00
CA ILE A 110 -2.81 14.57 -10.59
C ILE A 110 -1.86 13.37 -10.43
N VAL A 111 -0.80 13.55 -9.65
CA VAL A 111 -0.01 12.43 -9.16
C VAL A 111 -0.54 12.02 -7.80
N ALA A 112 -0.96 10.76 -7.65
CA ALA A 112 -1.52 10.24 -6.43
C ALA A 112 -0.80 8.96 -6.00
N GLY A 113 -0.49 8.86 -4.72
CA GLY A 113 0.21 7.69 -4.21
C GLY A 113 0.40 7.72 -2.70
N GLY A 114 1.51 7.14 -2.25
CA GLY A 114 1.87 7.15 -0.85
C GLY A 114 3.33 6.82 -0.64
N MET A 115 3.82 7.18 0.53
CA MET A 115 5.21 7.04 0.94
C MET A 115 5.25 6.77 2.44
N GLU A 116 6.11 5.88 2.86
CA GLU A 116 6.31 5.57 4.27
C GLU A 116 7.74 5.15 4.55
N SER A 117 8.29 5.62 5.65
CA SER A 117 9.47 5.04 6.26
C SER A 117 9.15 4.72 7.70
N MET A 118 8.71 3.49 7.93
CA MET A 118 8.38 3.02 9.28
C MET A 118 9.64 2.90 10.14
N THR A 119 10.78 2.64 9.51
CA THR A 119 12.10 2.64 10.16
C THR A 119 12.45 3.98 10.79
N ASN A 120 12.08 5.09 10.15
CA ASN A 120 12.42 6.44 10.62
C ASN A 120 11.31 7.09 11.48
N ALA A 121 10.25 6.36 11.83
CA ALA A 121 9.25 6.84 12.77
C ALA A 121 9.89 7.10 14.14
N PRO A 122 9.81 8.33 14.69
CA PRO A 122 10.52 8.68 15.92
C PRO A 122 9.79 8.19 17.15
N TYR A 123 10.50 8.22 18.27
CA TYR A 123 9.88 8.12 19.59
C TYR A 123 9.33 9.46 20.04
N LEU A 124 8.20 9.45 20.74
CA LEU A 124 7.46 10.62 21.19
C LEU A 124 7.55 10.80 22.70
N LEU A 125 7.61 12.05 23.14
CA LEU A 125 7.55 12.46 24.55
C LEU A 125 6.27 13.29 24.79
N PRO A 126 5.09 12.67 24.97
CA PRO A 126 3.80 13.38 24.98
C PRO A 126 3.68 14.51 26.00
N LYS A 127 4.33 14.37 27.18
CA LYS A 127 4.27 15.37 28.26
C LYS A 127 5.42 16.37 28.25
N ALA A 128 6.36 16.29 27.30
CA ALA A 128 7.56 17.12 27.29
C ALA A 128 7.26 18.62 27.20
N ARG A 129 6.25 19.05 26.45
CA ARG A 129 5.87 20.47 26.32
C ARG A 129 5.43 21.10 27.64
N GLY A 130 4.72 20.36 28.48
CA GLY A 130 4.32 20.79 29.80
C GLY A 130 5.36 20.55 30.90
N GLY A 131 6.46 19.90 30.56
CA GLY A 131 7.53 19.46 31.47
C GLY A 131 7.16 18.23 32.28
N TYR A 132 8.10 17.34 32.47
CA TYR A 132 7.99 16.19 33.37
C TYR A 132 8.27 16.65 34.81
N ARG A 133 7.29 17.31 35.46
CA ARG A 133 7.49 18.01 36.71
C ARG A 133 7.91 17.13 37.87
N MET A 134 7.37 15.92 37.98
CA MET A 134 7.67 14.97 39.08
C MET A 134 7.24 13.54 38.65
N GLY A 135 8.04 12.55 39.02
CA GLY A 135 7.81 11.16 38.70
C GLY A 135 8.36 10.74 37.37
N HIS A 136 8.11 9.47 37.00
CA HIS A 136 8.58 8.89 35.74
C HIS A 136 7.75 9.40 34.54
N GLY A 137 8.38 9.50 33.36
CA GLY A 137 7.74 9.74 32.08
C GLY A 137 7.71 8.50 31.18
N GLU A 138 6.89 8.51 30.15
CA GLU A 138 6.84 7.48 29.12
C GLU A 138 7.38 8.01 27.81
N VAL A 139 8.05 7.13 27.08
CA VAL A 139 8.44 7.33 25.68
C VAL A 139 7.53 6.43 24.84
N LYS A 140 6.83 7.00 23.85
CA LYS A 140 5.94 6.27 22.95
C LYS A 140 6.61 6.08 21.60
N ASP A 141 6.57 4.87 21.06
CA ASP A 141 6.98 4.62 19.68
C ASP A 141 5.87 5.13 18.75
N HIS A 142 6.17 6.11 17.90
CA HIS A 142 5.21 6.69 16.96
C HIS A 142 4.60 5.64 16.03
N MET A 143 5.41 4.68 15.56
CA MET A 143 4.92 3.62 14.67
C MET A 143 3.83 2.77 15.32
N PHE A 144 4.02 2.39 16.59
CA PHE A 144 3.02 1.62 17.33
C PHE A 144 1.85 2.52 17.74
N PHE A 145 2.14 3.64 18.39
CA PHE A 145 1.13 4.47 19.04
C PHE A 145 0.13 5.10 18.06
N ASP A 146 0.61 5.57 16.89
CA ASP A 146 -0.24 6.24 15.89
C ASP A 146 -0.56 5.34 14.68
N GLY A 147 0.12 4.20 14.52
CA GLY A 147 -0.05 3.35 13.33
C GLY A 147 -0.58 1.94 13.60
N LEU A 148 -0.20 1.30 14.70
CA LEU A 148 -0.44 -0.13 14.93
C LEU A 148 -1.27 -0.44 16.16
N GLU A 149 -1.54 0.53 17.04
CA GLU A 149 -2.42 0.43 18.20
C GLU A 149 -3.81 0.98 17.89
N ASP A 150 -4.83 0.30 18.43
CA ASP A 150 -6.20 0.78 18.37
C ASP A 150 -6.39 1.97 19.32
N ALA A 151 -6.98 3.04 18.80
CA ALA A 151 -7.12 4.30 19.51
C ALA A 151 -8.01 4.23 20.75
N GLU A 152 -8.97 3.31 20.80
CA GLU A 152 -9.93 3.17 21.90
C GLU A 152 -9.41 2.23 22.99
N THR A 153 -8.83 1.12 22.61
CA THR A 153 -8.46 0.02 23.51
C THR A 153 -6.96 -0.09 23.76
N GLY A 154 -6.10 0.53 22.92
CA GLY A 154 -4.66 0.38 22.95
C GLY A 154 -4.18 -1.02 22.55
N ARG A 155 -5.06 -1.87 22.03
CA ARG A 155 -4.69 -3.21 21.55
C ARG A 155 -3.98 -3.11 20.19
N LEU A 156 -3.00 -3.97 19.97
CA LEU A 156 -2.33 -4.09 18.69
C LEU A 156 -3.27 -4.64 17.59
N MET A 157 -3.12 -4.18 16.37
CA MET A 157 -3.88 -4.66 15.20
C MET A 157 -3.85 -6.19 15.07
N GLY A 158 -2.71 -6.82 15.33
CA GLY A 158 -2.58 -8.26 15.30
C GLY A 158 -3.40 -9.01 16.34
N SER A 159 -3.76 -8.37 17.46
CA SER A 159 -4.66 -8.97 18.46
C SER A 159 -6.08 -9.10 17.93
N PHE A 160 -6.58 -8.09 17.20
CA PHE A 160 -7.89 -8.17 16.54
C PHE A 160 -7.87 -9.18 15.37
N ALA A 161 -6.75 -9.24 14.64
CA ALA A 161 -6.59 -10.26 13.60
C ALA A 161 -6.62 -11.68 14.19
N GLN A 162 -6.02 -11.89 15.36
CA GLN A 162 -6.09 -13.18 16.06
C GLN A 162 -7.53 -13.52 16.50
N ASP A 163 -8.26 -12.54 17.06
CA ASP A 163 -9.64 -12.75 17.47
C ASP A 163 -10.52 -13.15 16.26
N MET A 164 -10.32 -12.48 15.13
CA MET A 164 -11.08 -12.77 13.91
C MET A 164 -10.65 -14.10 13.27
N ALA A 165 -9.36 -14.45 13.30
CA ALA A 165 -8.91 -15.77 12.84
C ALA A 165 -9.57 -16.90 13.64
N ASN A 166 -9.70 -16.72 14.96
CA ASN A 166 -10.43 -17.64 15.83
C ASN A 166 -11.93 -17.71 15.47
N THR A 167 -12.57 -16.57 15.25
CA THR A 167 -13.99 -16.48 14.86
C THR A 167 -14.26 -17.19 13.53
N ARG A 168 -13.34 -17.05 12.57
CA ARG A 168 -13.42 -17.69 11.24
C ARG A 168 -12.89 -19.12 11.24
N ASN A 169 -12.37 -19.62 12.37
CA ASN A 169 -11.75 -20.94 12.52
C ASN A 169 -10.59 -21.20 11.56
N TYR A 170 -9.80 -20.15 11.23
CA TYR A 170 -8.59 -20.34 10.45
C TYR A 170 -7.51 -20.99 11.30
N THR A 171 -7.03 -22.16 10.85
CA THR A 171 -5.96 -22.86 11.54
C THR A 171 -4.60 -22.22 11.27
N ARG A 172 -3.63 -22.55 12.11
CA ARG A 172 -2.25 -22.14 11.93
C ARG A 172 -1.68 -22.64 10.60
N GLU A 173 -1.96 -23.87 10.26
CA GLU A 173 -1.51 -24.52 9.03
C GLU A 173 -2.05 -23.79 7.79
N GLN A 174 -3.33 -23.48 7.76
CA GLN A 174 -3.95 -22.75 6.64
C GLN A 174 -3.29 -21.37 6.43
N MET A 175 -3.02 -20.64 7.50
CA MET A 175 -2.39 -19.31 7.39
C MET A 175 -0.91 -19.40 7.02
N ASP A 176 -0.20 -20.41 7.51
CA ASP A 176 1.18 -20.65 7.11
C ASP A 176 1.30 -21.10 5.65
N GLU A 177 0.39 -21.95 5.17
CA GLU A 177 0.30 -22.34 3.75
C GLU A 177 0.06 -21.12 2.85
N PHE A 178 -0.85 -20.22 3.27
CA PHE A 178 -1.08 -18.97 2.58
C PHE A 178 0.19 -18.11 2.50
N ALA A 179 0.88 -17.93 3.63
CA ALA A 179 2.12 -17.15 3.69
C ALA A 179 3.25 -17.77 2.85
N ILE A 180 3.40 -19.10 2.88
CA ILE A 180 4.37 -19.81 2.05
C ILE A 180 4.04 -19.63 0.55
N ARG A 181 2.76 -19.68 0.18
CA ARG A 181 2.34 -19.41 -1.20
C ARG A 181 2.68 -17.99 -1.62
N SER A 182 2.36 -16.99 -0.79
CA SER A 182 2.71 -15.59 -1.03
C SER A 182 4.23 -15.41 -1.21
N LEU A 183 5.03 -16.02 -0.33
CA LEU A 183 6.49 -15.97 -0.39
C LEU A 183 7.05 -16.57 -1.68
N LYS A 184 6.60 -17.77 -2.06
CA LYS A 184 7.03 -18.42 -3.30
C LYS A 184 6.67 -17.59 -4.53
N ARG A 185 5.46 -17.03 -4.57
CA ARG A 185 5.02 -16.14 -5.65
C ARG A 185 5.88 -14.88 -5.74
N ALA A 186 6.20 -14.25 -4.61
CA ALA A 186 7.07 -13.07 -4.57
C ALA A 186 8.49 -13.40 -5.05
N GLN A 187 9.07 -14.50 -4.59
CA GLN A 187 10.39 -14.97 -5.05
C GLN A 187 10.41 -15.22 -6.56
N THR A 188 9.39 -15.91 -7.08
CA THR A 188 9.23 -16.13 -8.52
C THR A 188 9.11 -14.79 -9.26
N ALA A 189 8.23 -13.90 -8.80
CA ALA A 189 8.01 -12.61 -9.46
C ALA A 189 9.29 -11.76 -9.55
N ILE A 190 10.11 -11.76 -8.50
CA ILE A 190 11.39 -11.06 -8.49
C ILE A 190 12.39 -11.75 -9.44
N THR A 191 12.49 -13.06 -9.39
CA THR A 191 13.45 -13.83 -10.20
C THR A 191 13.15 -13.73 -11.69
N GLU A 192 11.86 -13.80 -12.04
CA GLU A 192 11.39 -13.71 -13.44
C GLU A 192 11.24 -12.25 -13.92
N GLY A 193 11.53 -11.25 -13.06
CA GLY A 193 11.49 -9.85 -13.44
C GLY A 193 10.08 -9.27 -13.61
N TYR A 194 9.05 -9.87 -13.00
CA TYR A 194 7.65 -9.40 -13.14
C TYR A 194 7.39 -8.02 -12.55
N PHE A 195 8.30 -7.54 -11.69
CA PHE A 195 8.24 -6.20 -11.12
C PHE A 195 9.10 -5.15 -11.85
N ALA A 196 9.77 -5.51 -12.94
CA ALA A 196 10.69 -4.62 -13.64
C ALA A 196 10.01 -3.33 -14.16
N ASP A 197 8.77 -3.46 -14.64
CA ASP A 197 8.00 -2.34 -15.18
C ASP A 197 7.39 -1.43 -14.08
N GLU A 198 7.38 -1.84 -12.83
CA GLU A 198 6.82 -1.04 -11.74
C GLU A 198 7.90 -0.47 -10.81
N ILE A 199 9.01 -1.15 -10.59
CA ILE A 199 10.07 -0.70 -9.70
C ILE A 199 10.92 0.39 -10.35
N VAL A 200 11.22 1.44 -9.57
CA VAL A 200 12.26 2.41 -9.84
C VAL A 200 13.39 2.21 -8.82
N PRO A 201 14.66 2.10 -9.27
CA PRO A 201 15.79 1.97 -8.35
C PRO A 201 15.93 3.20 -7.44
N VAL A 202 16.29 2.96 -6.18
CA VAL A 202 16.64 3.99 -5.20
C VAL A 202 18.14 3.93 -4.94
N THR A 203 18.83 5.05 -5.14
CA THR A 203 20.24 5.19 -4.77
C THR A 203 20.33 5.56 -3.29
N VAL A 204 20.91 4.70 -2.49
CA VAL A 204 21.14 4.91 -1.06
C VAL A 204 22.61 5.24 -0.83
N SER A 205 22.87 6.48 -0.43
CA SER A 205 24.26 6.93 -0.18
C SER A 205 24.77 6.41 1.16
N GLY A 206 25.94 5.82 1.14
CA GLY A 206 26.59 5.25 2.30
C GLY A 206 28.08 5.59 2.43
N ARG A 207 28.65 5.39 3.62
CA ARG A 207 30.07 5.67 3.88
C ARG A 207 31.04 4.86 3.00
N LYS A 208 30.60 3.72 2.47
CA LYS A 208 31.39 2.82 1.62
C LYS A 208 31.08 2.98 0.12
N GLY A 209 30.32 3.99 -0.25
CA GLY A 209 29.80 4.24 -1.59
C GLY A 209 28.28 4.06 -1.67
N ASP A 210 27.72 4.43 -2.81
CA ASP A 210 26.29 4.32 -3.06
C ASP A 210 25.89 2.88 -3.33
N VAL A 211 24.69 2.50 -2.83
CA VAL A 211 24.06 1.21 -3.09
C VAL A 211 22.75 1.45 -3.85
N ILE A 212 22.54 0.69 -4.91
CA ILE A 212 21.29 0.72 -5.66
C ILE A 212 20.33 -0.34 -5.10
N VAL A 213 19.17 0.10 -4.64
CA VAL A 213 18.09 -0.77 -4.14
C VAL A 213 17.00 -0.85 -5.22
N ASP A 214 16.94 -1.97 -5.93
CA ASP A 214 16.07 -2.24 -7.07
C ASP A 214 15.25 -3.53 -6.94
N LYS A 215 15.33 -4.22 -5.78
CA LYS A 215 14.60 -5.46 -5.50
C LYS A 215 13.98 -5.41 -4.11
N ASP A 216 12.76 -5.94 -4.00
CA ASP A 216 12.10 -6.11 -2.71
C ASP A 216 12.96 -7.01 -1.79
N GLU A 217 13.26 -6.53 -0.60
CA GLU A 217 14.29 -7.10 0.28
C GLU A 217 13.85 -8.38 0.99
N GLN A 218 12.61 -8.40 1.48
CA GLN A 218 12.14 -9.42 2.42
C GLN A 218 12.03 -10.85 1.85
N PRO A 219 11.59 -11.08 0.59
CA PRO A 219 11.32 -12.43 0.10
C PRO A 219 12.52 -13.38 0.14
N PHE A 220 13.74 -12.86 0.01
CA PHE A 220 14.95 -13.70 0.05
C PHE A 220 15.59 -13.80 1.43
N ASN A 221 15.12 -13.01 2.40
CA ASN A 221 15.55 -13.09 3.79
C ASN A 221 14.71 -14.11 4.60
N ALA A 222 13.58 -14.55 4.05
CA ALA A 222 12.70 -15.51 4.70
C ALA A 222 13.14 -16.96 4.46
N ASN A 223 12.98 -17.81 5.49
CA ASN A 223 13.24 -19.25 5.41
C ASN A 223 11.92 -20.03 5.53
N ILE A 224 11.47 -20.61 4.40
CA ILE A 224 10.20 -21.34 4.31
C ILE A 224 10.12 -22.49 5.34
N GLU A 225 11.20 -23.23 5.55
CA GLU A 225 11.20 -24.39 6.46
C GLU A 225 11.00 -23.99 7.93
N LYS A 226 11.31 -22.75 8.28
CA LYS A 226 11.11 -22.21 9.64
C LYS A 226 9.70 -21.71 9.90
N ILE A 227 8.90 -21.43 8.88
CA ILE A 227 7.56 -20.85 9.03
C ILE A 227 6.67 -21.65 9.97
N PRO A 228 6.54 -22.99 9.86
CA PRO A 228 5.70 -23.77 10.76
C PRO A 228 6.18 -23.77 12.22
N THR A 229 7.45 -23.44 12.47
CA THR A 229 8.06 -23.45 13.81
C THR A 229 8.06 -22.09 14.52
N LEU A 230 7.58 -21.04 13.84
CA LEU A 230 7.53 -19.70 14.41
C LEU A 230 6.54 -19.63 15.58
N ARG A 231 6.91 -18.87 16.60
CA ARG A 231 6.03 -18.63 17.75
C ARG A 231 4.88 -17.69 17.37
N PRO A 232 3.68 -17.92 17.90
CA PRO A 232 2.60 -16.96 17.81
C PRO A 232 3.00 -15.60 18.36
N ALA A 233 2.56 -14.52 17.69
CA ALA A 233 3.00 -13.16 18.02
C ALA A 233 2.02 -12.41 18.96
N PHE A 234 0.71 -12.73 18.93
CA PHE A 234 -0.32 -11.94 19.60
C PHE A 234 -1.13 -12.70 20.67
N ALA A 235 -0.99 -14.01 20.75
CA ALA A 235 -1.58 -14.84 21.80
C ALA A 235 -0.71 -16.07 22.03
N LYS A 236 -0.68 -16.61 23.26
CA LYS A 236 0.17 -17.76 23.62
C LYS A 236 -0.07 -18.98 22.72
N ASP A 237 -1.34 -19.28 22.46
CA ASP A 237 -1.79 -20.40 21.62
C ASP A 237 -2.43 -19.88 20.32
N GLY A 238 -1.91 -18.75 19.81
CA GLY A 238 -2.40 -18.10 18.63
C GLY A 238 -1.91 -18.73 17.33
N THR A 239 -2.54 -18.30 16.23
CA THR A 239 -2.25 -18.78 14.88
C THR A 239 -1.48 -17.76 14.04
N ILE A 240 -1.43 -16.49 14.50
CA ILE A 240 -0.72 -15.41 13.79
C ILE A 240 0.73 -15.36 14.22
N THR A 241 1.62 -15.34 13.22
CA THR A 241 3.09 -15.28 13.39
C THR A 241 3.69 -14.17 12.56
N ALA A 242 4.99 -13.94 12.71
CA ALA A 242 5.73 -13.00 11.89
C ALA A 242 5.72 -13.34 10.37
N ALA A 243 5.45 -14.60 9.97
CA ALA A 243 5.42 -15.00 8.58
C ALA A 243 4.05 -14.82 7.92
N ASN A 244 2.95 -14.98 8.68
CA ASN A 244 1.60 -14.82 8.18
C ASN A 244 0.96 -13.47 8.55
N ALA A 245 1.79 -12.53 9.02
CA ALA A 245 1.54 -11.10 9.16
C ALA A 245 2.47 -10.33 8.21
N SER A 246 2.04 -9.15 7.76
CA SER A 246 2.91 -8.27 6.97
C SER A 246 4.06 -7.73 7.82
N SER A 247 5.23 -7.55 7.21
CA SER A 247 6.38 -6.97 7.89
C SER A 247 6.31 -5.43 7.91
N ILE A 248 6.93 -4.84 8.93
CA ILE A 248 7.23 -3.40 8.99
C ILE A 248 8.19 -3.09 7.85
N SER A 249 7.89 -2.05 7.07
CA SER A 249 8.58 -1.82 5.80
C SER A 249 8.66 -0.34 5.43
N ASP A 250 9.63 -0.03 4.59
CA ASP A 250 9.85 1.27 3.99
C ASP A 250 9.58 1.20 2.48
N GLY A 251 8.95 2.23 1.90
CA GLY A 251 8.70 2.27 0.47
C GLY A 251 7.71 3.35 0.03
N ALA A 252 7.65 3.59 -1.26
CA ALA A 252 6.75 4.55 -1.88
C ALA A 252 6.18 4.03 -3.20
N SER A 253 5.05 4.58 -3.60
CA SER A 253 4.46 4.36 -4.92
C SER A 253 3.66 5.58 -5.37
N ALA A 254 3.64 5.85 -6.67
CA ALA A 254 2.93 6.97 -7.26
C ALA A 254 2.30 6.58 -8.60
N LEU A 255 1.09 7.05 -8.85
CA LEU A 255 0.33 6.89 -10.08
C LEU A 255 0.00 8.25 -10.66
N VAL A 256 0.09 8.39 -11.98
CA VAL A 256 -0.34 9.58 -12.71
C VAL A 256 -1.76 9.34 -13.21
N LEU A 257 -2.69 10.19 -12.79
CA LEU A 257 -4.08 10.15 -13.18
C LEU A 257 -4.42 11.35 -14.07
N ALA A 258 -5.26 11.11 -15.06
CA ALA A 258 -5.81 12.15 -15.92
C ALA A 258 -7.24 11.78 -16.38
N SER A 259 -7.95 12.75 -16.98
CA SER A 259 -9.16 12.41 -17.73
C SER A 259 -8.78 11.67 -19.02
N ALA A 260 -9.63 10.74 -19.47
CA ALA A 260 -9.42 10.04 -20.73
C ALA A 260 -9.37 11.02 -21.93
N GLU A 261 -10.14 12.10 -21.87
CA GLU A 261 -10.16 13.16 -22.87
C GLU A 261 -8.81 13.86 -22.97
N LEU A 262 -8.24 14.30 -21.84
CA LEU A 262 -6.93 14.94 -21.83
C LEU A 262 -5.83 13.98 -22.27
N ALA A 263 -5.89 12.72 -21.81
CA ALA A 263 -4.93 11.71 -22.23
C ALA A 263 -4.92 11.54 -23.76
N ALA A 264 -6.10 11.49 -24.38
CA ALA A 264 -6.23 11.42 -25.84
C ALA A 264 -5.70 12.69 -26.53
N GLN A 265 -6.03 13.89 -26.02
CA GLN A 265 -5.54 15.16 -26.56
C GLN A 265 -4.01 15.28 -26.52
N LYS A 266 -3.39 14.77 -25.47
CA LYS A 266 -1.92 14.76 -25.31
C LYS A 266 -1.24 13.55 -25.98
N GLY A 267 -1.99 12.63 -26.59
CA GLY A 267 -1.45 11.42 -27.20
C GLY A 267 -0.81 10.45 -26.19
N LEU A 268 -1.24 10.48 -24.92
CA LEU A 268 -0.78 9.58 -23.90
C LEU A 268 -1.33 8.16 -24.12
N LYS A 269 -0.66 7.16 -23.55
CA LYS A 269 -1.08 5.75 -23.62
C LYS A 269 -1.39 5.25 -22.20
N PRO A 270 -2.62 5.48 -21.72
CA PRO A 270 -3.00 5.04 -20.39
C PRO A 270 -2.91 3.51 -20.24
N LEU A 271 -2.56 3.07 -19.04
CA LEU A 271 -2.45 1.65 -18.70
C LEU A 271 -3.82 1.06 -18.36
N ALA A 272 -4.64 1.81 -17.62
CA ALA A 272 -5.92 1.33 -17.12
C ALA A 272 -6.92 2.48 -16.91
N LYS A 273 -8.20 2.12 -16.93
CA LYS A 273 -9.31 2.98 -16.51
C LYS A 273 -9.72 2.63 -15.09
N ILE A 274 -10.01 3.64 -14.26
CA ILE A 274 -10.67 3.44 -12.98
C ILE A 274 -12.17 3.32 -13.21
N VAL A 275 -12.72 2.12 -13.00
CA VAL A 275 -14.14 1.84 -13.24
C VAL A 275 -15.00 2.26 -12.06
N ALA A 276 -14.60 1.86 -10.87
CA ALA A 276 -15.29 2.18 -9.62
C ALA A 276 -14.35 2.11 -8.43
N TYR A 277 -14.77 2.75 -7.34
CA TYR A 277 -14.11 2.64 -6.04
C TYR A 277 -15.12 2.81 -4.91
N ALA A 278 -14.79 2.25 -3.75
CA ALA A 278 -15.61 2.35 -2.56
C ALA A 278 -14.77 2.31 -1.28
N SER A 279 -15.33 2.89 -0.22
CA SER A 279 -14.89 2.67 1.16
C SER A 279 -15.96 1.88 1.92
N ASN A 280 -15.51 1.07 2.88
CA ASN A 280 -16.37 0.42 3.86
C ASN A 280 -15.91 0.81 5.25
N SER A 281 -16.83 0.90 6.20
CA SER A 281 -16.54 1.17 7.61
C SER A 281 -17.44 0.30 8.47
N GLN A 282 -16.89 -0.23 9.54
CA GLN A 282 -17.54 -1.10 10.51
C GLN A 282 -16.86 -0.98 11.87
N HIS A 283 -17.16 -1.82 12.84
CA HIS A 283 -16.55 -1.75 14.16
C HIS A 283 -15.03 -1.94 14.08
N PRO A 284 -14.21 -1.15 14.82
CA PRO A 284 -12.74 -1.22 14.75
C PRO A 284 -12.16 -2.62 14.94
N SER A 285 -12.73 -3.44 15.83
CA SER A 285 -12.28 -4.82 16.04
C SER A 285 -12.46 -5.75 14.84
N GLU A 286 -13.26 -5.35 13.85
CA GLU A 286 -13.58 -6.14 12.66
C GLU A 286 -12.84 -5.62 11.40
N PHE A 287 -11.81 -4.77 11.56
CA PHE A 287 -11.11 -4.17 10.43
C PHE A 287 -10.57 -5.20 9.42
N THR A 288 -10.22 -6.39 9.88
CA THR A 288 -9.64 -7.45 9.05
C THR A 288 -10.58 -8.00 8.00
N ILE A 289 -11.90 -7.96 8.24
CA ILE A 289 -12.94 -8.39 7.29
C ILE A 289 -13.60 -7.23 6.55
N ALA A 290 -13.26 -5.99 6.87
CA ALA A 290 -13.80 -4.80 6.21
C ALA A 290 -13.59 -4.78 4.68
N PRO A 291 -12.52 -5.39 4.09
CA PRO A 291 -12.37 -5.50 2.64
C PRO A 291 -13.54 -6.21 1.94
N VAL A 292 -14.20 -7.18 2.59
CA VAL A 292 -15.39 -7.86 2.03
C VAL A 292 -16.48 -6.83 1.69
N GLY A 293 -16.76 -5.92 2.63
CA GLY A 293 -17.77 -4.87 2.40
C GLY A 293 -17.36 -3.86 1.33
N ALA A 294 -16.07 -3.50 1.24
CA ALA A 294 -15.57 -2.59 0.22
C ALA A 294 -15.62 -3.23 -1.18
N ILE A 295 -15.21 -4.49 -1.31
CA ILE A 295 -15.29 -5.28 -2.55
C ILE A 295 -16.75 -5.41 -3.00
N GLN A 296 -17.67 -5.77 -2.10
CA GLN A 296 -19.10 -5.89 -2.44
C GLN A 296 -19.66 -4.58 -3.00
N LYS A 297 -19.28 -3.44 -2.39
CA LYS A 297 -19.70 -2.12 -2.90
C LYS A 297 -19.14 -1.82 -4.29
N VAL A 298 -17.91 -2.23 -4.57
CA VAL A 298 -17.29 -2.06 -5.89
C VAL A 298 -17.94 -2.97 -6.92
N LEU A 299 -18.18 -4.24 -6.61
CA LEU A 299 -18.92 -5.16 -7.47
C LEU A 299 -20.30 -4.64 -7.82
N ASN A 300 -21.05 -4.12 -6.83
CA ASN A 300 -22.37 -3.51 -7.06
C ASN A 300 -22.28 -2.26 -7.97
N LYS A 301 -21.24 -1.44 -7.86
CA LYS A 301 -21.05 -0.24 -8.70
C LYS A 301 -20.65 -0.57 -10.13
N THR A 302 -19.85 -1.60 -10.33
CA THR A 302 -19.40 -2.04 -11.65
C THR A 302 -20.43 -2.91 -12.37
N GLY A 303 -21.30 -3.58 -11.61
CA GLY A 303 -22.18 -4.64 -12.10
C GLY A 303 -21.43 -5.93 -12.46
N TRP A 304 -20.17 -6.06 -11.99
CA TRP A 304 -19.38 -7.28 -12.24
C TRP A 304 -19.75 -8.40 -11.28
N ASP A 305 -19.77 -9.62 -11.80
CA ASP A 305 -19.70 -10.81 -10.96
C ASP A 305 -18.23 -10.99 -10.48
N ALA A 306 -18.06 -11.46 -9.26
CA ALA A 306 -16.72 -11.72 -8.73
C ALA A 306 -15.93 -12.74 -9.58
N GLN A 307 -16.62 -13.69 -10.22
CA GLN A 307 -16.01 -14.69 -11.10
C GLN A 307 -15.55 -14.13 -12.46
N GLU A 308 -16.06 -12.96 -12.87
CA GLU A 308 -15.65 -12.26 -14.08
C GLU A 308 -14.39 -11.42 -13.89
N VAL A 309 -13.95 -11.22 -12.65
CA VAL A 309 -12.71 -10.50 -12.35
C VAL A 309 -11.53 -11.40 -12.66
N ASP A 310 -10.61 -10.91 -13.50
CA ASP A 310 -9.48 -11.70 -13.95
C ASP A 310 -8.43 -11.86 -12.86
N LEU A 311 -8.07 -10.76 -12.16
CA LEU A 311 -7.10 -10.77 -11.07
C LEU A 311 -7.53 -9.87 -9.90
N TRP A 312 -7.04 -10.26 -8.72
CA TRP A 312 -7.27 -9.58 -7.46
C TRP A 312 -5.94 -9.24 -6.78
N GLU A 313 -5.81 -8.04 -6.26
CA GLU A 313 -4.76 -7.64 -5.33
C GLU A 313 -5.39 -7.24 -4.00
N ILE A 314 -5.38 -8.15 -3.03
CA ILE A 314 -5.94 -7.94 -1.70
C ILE A 314 -4.79 -7.90 -0.70
N ASN A 315 -4.59 -6.76 -0.03
CA ASN A 315 -3.44 -6.58 0.84
C ASN A 315 -3.40 -7.59 1.99
N GLU A 316 -2.28 -8.25 2.14
CA GLU A 316 -2.02 -9.26 3.16
C GLU A 316 -1.48 -8.61 4.46
N ALA A 317 -2.25 -7.65 5.06
CA ALA A 317 -1.86 -7.13 6.37
C ALA A 317 -1.64 -8.28 7.38
N PHE A 318 -2.50 -9.29 7.27
CA PHE A 318 -2.38 -10.64 7.82
C PHE A 318 -2.92 -11.62 6.78
N ALA A 319 -2.45 -12.86 6.75
CA ALA A 319 -2.91 -13.87 5.79
C ALA A 319 -4.45 -13.98 5.76
N MET A 320 -5.07 -14.03 6.95
CA MET A 320 -6.52 -14.16 7.09
C MET A 320 -7.31 -12.99 6.49
N VAL A 321 -6.73 -11.79 6.37
CA VAL A 321 -7.39 -10.62 5.74
C VAL A 321 -7.70 -10.89 4.27
N THR A 322 -6.79 -11.57 3.57
CA THR A 322 -6.99 -11.95 2.17
C THR A 322 -7.80 -13.26 2.05
N MET A 323 -7.65 -14.17 3.01
CA MET A 323 -8.43 -15.42 3.04
C MET A 323 -9.94 -15.16 3.17
N CYS A 324 -10.35 -14.18 3.97
CA CYS A 324 -11.77 -13.84 4.15
C CYS A 324 -12.50 -13.51 2.82
N PRO A 325 -12.05 -12.57 1.98
CA PRO A 325 -12.67 -12.34 0.67
C PRO A 325 -12.60 -13.54 -0.27
N ILE A 326 -11.53 -14.35 -0.21
CA ILE A 326 -11.43 -15.59 -1.00
C ILE A 326 -12.60 -16.52 -0.64
N ASP A 327 -12.85 -16.74 0.64
CA ASP A 327 -13.91 -17.61 1.11
C ASP A 327 -15.31 -17.02 0.85
N ASP A 328 -15.51 -15.74 1.20
CA ASP A 328 -16.83 -15.09 1.14
C ASP A 328 -17.35 -14.92 -0.30
N PHE A 329 -16.44 -14.63 -1.26
CA PHE A 329 -16.77 -14.53 -2.68
C PHE A 329 -16.44 -15.79 -3.49
N LYS A 330 -15.93 -16.85 -2.86
CA LYS A 330 -15.48 -18.09 -3.51
C LYS A 330 -14.50 -17.81 -4.65
N LEU A 331 -13.54 -16.93 -4.39
CA LEU A 331 -12.55 -16.55 -5.39
C LEU A 331 -11.60 -17.72 -5.68
N ASP A 332 -11.18 -17.81 -6.94
CA ASP A 332 -10.07 -18.67 -7.29
C ASP A 332 -8.77 -18.10 -6.68
N ALA A 333 -8.20 -18.82 -5.73
CA ALA A 333 -6.99 -18.42 -5.04
C ALA A 333 -5.77 -18.24 -5.97
N GLU A 334 -5.81 -18.85 -7.17
CA GLU A 334 -4.78 -18.68 -8.19
C GLU A 334 -4.87 -17.33 -8.91
N LYS A 335 -6.00 -16.61 -8.78
CA LYS A 335 -6.20 -15.26 -9.30
C LYS A 335 -5.95 -14.16 -8.27
N VAL A 336 -5.64 -14.50 -7.02
CA VAL A 336 -5.44 -13.55 -5.92
C VAL A 336 -3.95 -13.43 -5.61
N ASN A 337 -3.40 -12.20 -5.63
CA ASN A 337 -2.00 -11.90 -5.30
C ASN A 337 -1.02 -12.82 -6.03
N ILE A 338 -1.14 -12.89 -7.35
CA ILE A 338 -0.38 -13.84 -8.18
C ILE A 338 1.14 -13.61 -8.17
N ASN A 339 1.57 -12.43 -7.74
CA ASN A 339 2.97 -12.06 -7.59
C ASN A 339 3.42 -12.05 -6.11
N GLY A 340 2.63 -12.65 -5.21
CA GLY A 340 2.81 -12.52 -3.77
C GLY A 340 2.28 -11.19 -3.23
N GLY A 341 2.11 -11.09 -1.93
CA GLY A 341 1.56 -9.91 -1.25
C GLY A 341 2.37 -9.50 -0.02
N ALA A 342 1.76 -8.75 0.88
CA ALA A 342 2.44 -8.07 1.95
C ALA A 342 3.06 -9.00 3.01
N CYS A 343 2.58 -10.22 3.19
CA CYS A 343 3.24 -11.23 4.03
C CYS A 343 4.66 -11.53 3.54
N ALA A 344 4.90 -11.44 2.24
CA ALA A 344 6.21 -11.68 1.63
C ALA A 344 6.96 -10.38 1.32
N LEU A 345 6.27 -9.41 0.72
CA LEU A 345 6.87 -8.18 0.18
C LEU A 345 7.00 -7.07 1.22
N GLY A 346 6.10 -7.03 2.22
CA GLY A 346 6.04 -5.96 3.21
C GLY A 346 4.89 -4.97 3.02
N HIS A 347 4.68 -4.13 4.04
CA HIS A 347 3.54 -3.22 4.12
C HIS A 347 3.93 -1.80 4.57
N PRO A 348 4.59 -1.00 3.71
CA PRO A 348 4.79 0.41 4.00
C PRO A 348 3.41 1.09 3.98
N VAL A 349 2.84 1.32 5.19
CA VAL A 349 1.40 1.55 5.41
C VAL A 349 0.82 2.67 4.54
N GLY A 350 1.50 3.81 4.41
CA GLY A 350 1.03 4.93 3.59
C GLY A 350 1.08 4.67 2.08
N SER A 351 1.95 3.77 1.62
CA SER A 351 2.18 3.48 0.20
C SER A 351 1.35 2.31 -0.34
N THR A 352 1.06 1.32 0.48
CA THR A 352 0.54 0.02 0.02
C THR A 352 -0.70 0.15 -0.88
N GLY A 353 -1.61 1.08 -0.58
CA GLY A 353 -2.85 1.21 -1.35
C GLY A 353 -2.65 1.56 -2.82
N SER A 354 -1.71 2.44 -3.15
CA SER A 354 -1.33 2.75 -4.55
C SER A 354 -0.43 1.67 -5.15
N ARG A 355 0.43 1.04 -4.32
CA ARG A 355 1.29 -0.06 -4.75
C ARG A 355 0.48 -1.23 -5.30
N ILE A 356 -0.56 -1.69 -4.58
CA ILE A 356 -1.36 -2.84 -5.04
C ILE A 356 -2.15 -2.54 -6.32
N ILE A 357 -2.56 -1.29 -6.55
CA ILE A 357 -3.18 -0.90 -7.83
C ILE A 357 -2.15 -1.01 -8.96
N LEU A 358 -0.94 -0.52 -8.76
CA LEU A 358 0.13 -0.58 -9.78
C LEU A 358 0.50 -2.03 -10.10
N THR A 359 0.72 -2.85 -9.07
CA THR A 359 1.04 -4.28 -9.22
C THR A 359 -0.08 -5.02 -9.98
N LEU A 360 -1.36 -4.74 -9.65
CA LEU A 360 -2.50 -5.32 -10.34
C LEU A 360 -2.52 -4.96 -11.84
N ILE A 361 -2.22 -3.70 -12.19
CA ILE A 361 -2.15 -3.26 -13.60
C ILE A 361 -1.10 -4.07 -14.36
N HIS A 362 0.11 -4.18 -13.82
CA HIS A 362 1.19 -4.91 -14.49
C HIS A 362 0.94 -6.42 -14.53
N ALA A 363 0.34 -7.00 -13.48
CA ALA A 363 -0.07 -8.39 -13.47
C ALA A 363 -1.12 -8.70 -14.55
N LEU A 364 -2.16 -7.87 -14.68
CA LEU A 364 -3.19 -8.00 -15.70
C LEU A 364 -2.59 -7.89 -17.10
N LYS A 365 -1.74 -6.90 -17.36
CA LYS A 365 -1.05 -6.74 -18.65
C LYS A 365 -0.22 -7.97 -19.02
N ARG A 366 0.54 -8.50 -18.05
CA ARG A 366 1.38 -9.68 -18.27
C ARG A 366 0.58 -10.94 -18.55
N THR A 367 -0.57 -11.12 -17.91
CA THR A 367 -1.42 -12.32 -18.05
C THR A 367 -2.47 -12.21 -19.15
N GLY A 368 -2.64 -11.03 -19.77
CA GLY A 368 -3.68 -10.78 -20.77
C GLY A 368 -5.08 -10.58 -20.17
N GLY A 369 -5.18 -10.41 -18.85
CA GLY A 369 -6.42 -10.09 -18.17
C GLY A 369 -6.81 -8.62 -18.36
N LYS A 370 -8.08 -8.29 -18.12
CA LYS A 370 -8.62 -6.94 -18.30
C LYS A 370 -9.21 -6.36 -17.03
N LYS A 371 -10.03 -7.12 -16.30
CA LYS A 371 -10.76 -6.68 -15.11
C LYS A 371 -9.97 -7.01 -13.86
N GLY A 372 -9.72 -6.03 -13.01
CA GLY A 372 -9.06 -6.25 -11.73
C GLY A 372 -9.66 -5.44 -10.60
N ILE A 373 -9.57 -5.98 -9.38
CA ILE A 373 -9.95 -5.30 -8.15
C ILE A 373 -8.79 -5.33 -7.17
N ALA A 374 -8.41 -4.15 -6.68
CA ALA A 374 -7.49 -3.98 -5.56
C ALA A 374 -8.27 -3.59 -4.30
N ALA A 375 -7.95 -4.21 -3.16
CA ALA A 375 -8.61 -3.93 -1.88
C ALA A 375 -7.63 -4.04 -0.71
N LEU A 376 -7.88 -3.29 0.37
CA LEU A 376 -7.12 -3.42 1.61
C LEU A 376 -7.95 -3.06 2.83
N CYS A 377 -7.62 -3.70 3.96
CA CYS A 377 -8.13 -3.34 5.27
C CYS A 377 -7.40 -2.11 5.82
N ILE A 378 -8.04 -1.45 6.75
CA ILE A 378 -7.54 -0.22 7.37
C ILE A 378 -7.83 -0.31 8.87
N GLY A 379 -6.86 -0.03 9.71
CA GLY A 379 -7.06 0.10 11.15
C GLY A 379 -8.22 1.06 11.46
N GLY A 380 -8.90 0.87 12.58
CA GLY A 380 -10.11 1.63 12.92
C GLY A 380 -11.39 1.10 12.27
N GLY A 381 -11.37 -0.10 11.67
CA GLY A 381 -12.58 -0.75 11.15
C GLY A 381 -12.94 -0.41 9.71
N GLU A 382 -11.99 0.06 8.91
CA GLU A 382 -12.28 0.49 7.56
C GLU A 382 -11.62 -0.38 6.47
N ALA A 383 -12.01 -0.14 5.22
CA ALA A 383 -11.40 -0.69 4.01
C ALA A 383 -11.64 0.23 2.81
N THR A 384 -10.79 0.10 1.81
CA THR A 384 -11.01 0.67 0.47
C THR A 384 -10.85 -0.41 -0.60
N ALA A 385 -11.55 -0.24 -1.72
CA ALA A 385 -11.40 -1.06 -2.91
C ALA A 385 -11.53 -0.21 -4.18
N VAL A 386 -10.77 -0.58 -5.21
CA VAL A 386 -10.77 0.06 -6.53
C VAL A 386 -10.86 -1.01 -7.61
N ALA A 387 -11.79 -0.86 -8.55
CA ALA A 387 -11.89 -1.66 -9.76
C ALA A 387 -11.25 -0.92 -10.93
N ILE A 388 -10.42 -1.63 -11.68
CA ILE A 388 -9.74 -1.14 -12.87
C ILE A 388 -10.02 -2.02 -14.08
N GLU A 389 -9.92 -1.44 -15.25
CA GLU A 389 -9.96 -2.15 -16.53
C GLU A 389 -8.76 -1.74 -17.38
N ILE A 390 -8.02 -2.73 -17.91
CA ILE A 390 -6.85 -2.51 -18.79
C ILE A 390 -7.32 -2.01 -20.15
N LEU A 391 -6.64 -1.00 -20.69
CA LEU A 391 -6.93 -0.34 -21.96
C LEU A 391 -6.11 -0.89 -23.12
#